data_dc2f0f1ed8be3333812fa2da839a7654
#
_entry.id   dc2f0f1ed8be3333812fa2da839a7654
#
_cell.length_a   1.000
_cell.length_b   1.000
_cell.length_c   1.000
_cell.angle_alpha   90.00
_cell.angle_beta   90.00
_cell.angle_gamma   90.00
#
_symmetry.space_group_name_H-M   'P 1'
#
loop_
_entity.id
_entity.type
_entity.pdbx_description
1 polymer ?
#
loop_
_entity_poly.entity_id
_entity_poly.type
_entity_poly.pdbx_seq_one_letter_code
_entity_poly.pdbx_strand_id
1 'polypeptide(L)'
;MTLPILLISLFTFVELNCENLFDCQHDSLKNDTEFLPGGAYHWTRTRYWQKLDRIGQTILSCGEQQVTNQLSEGGVNNGKSWQLPDMVALCEVENDSVLRDLTRRSLLRNARYDYVMTNSPDERGIDVALMYSPYSFRLIGSHSVRVNPVKGMQPTRDILYASGVIASGDTLHVIVAHLPSRRGGEKFSRPFRMAAATQVAAVLDSIYNNVSAEAKIIVAGDFNDYSNSESLQLLCSKRMAEVSQGAKGRNGAKGTYRYQGLWGSLDHILVSRPLADIATECYVNDAEFLIERDEKYGGVKPRRNYLGPRYLNGFSDHLPLVARFQW
;
A
#
# COMPACT_ATOMS: atom_id res chain seq x y z
N MET A 1 -45.17 2.66 -6.47
CA MET A 1 -44.06 2.97 -5.56
C MET A 1 -42.78 2.33 -6.16
N THR A 2 -41.97 3.14 -6.83
CA THR A 2 -40.67 2.71 -7.28
C THR A 2 -39.74 2.73 -6.07
N LEU A 3 -39.32 1.56 -5.57
CA LEU A 3 -38.24 1.47 -4.60
C LEU A 3 -36.99 2.14 -5.23
N PRO A 4 -36.33 3.08 -4.52
CA PRO A 4 -35.06 3.59 -4.98
C PRO A 4 -34.09 2.40 -5.05
N ILE A 5 -33.52 2.15 -6.23
CA ILE A 5 -32.38 1.27 -6.35
C ILE A 5 -31.25 1.97 -5.58
N LEU A 6 -30.96 1.48 -4.37
CA LEU A 6 -29.79 1.90 -3.64
C LEU A 6 -28.57 1.44 -4.46
N LEU A 7 -27.95 2.34 -5.18
CA LEU A 7 -26.68 2.08 -5.86
C LEU A 7 -25.62 1.92 -4.77
N ILE A 8 -25.41 0.70 -4.32
CA ILE A 8 -24.34 0.35 -3.40
C ILE A 8 -23.05 0.45 -4.19
N SER A 9 -22.25 1.46 -3.89
CA SER A 9 -20.94 1.64 -4.49
C SER A 9 -19.89 0.91 -3.65
N LEU A 10 -19.16 -0.01 -4.27
CA LEU A 10 -18.02 -0.67 -3.64
C LEU A 10 -16.76 0.15 -3.94
N PHE A 11 -16.06 0.55 -2.89
CA PHE A 11 -14.78 1.27 -2.97
C PHE A 11 -13.64 0.33 -2.58
N THR A 12 -12.66 0.18 -3.46
CA THR A 12 -11.51 -0.71 -3.26
C THR A 12 -10.24 0.10 -3.02
N PHE A 13 -9.64 -0.10 -1.85
CA PHE A 13 -8.37 0.47 -1.44
C PHE A 13 -7.30 -0.63 -1.43
N VAL A 14 -6.14 -0.36 -2.02
CA VAL A 14 -4.99 -1.27 -2.07
C VAL A 14 -3.80 -0.62 -1.38
N GLU A 15 -3.05 -1.40 -0.62
CA GLU A 15 -1.72 -1.05 -0.13
C GLU A 15 -0.70 -2.02 -0.73
N LEU A 16 0.44 -1.52 -1.21
CA LEU A 16 1.50 -2.31 -1.83
C LEU A 16 2.88 -1.68 -1.63
N ASN A 17 3.79 -2.42 -1.00
CA ASN A 17 5.22 -2.15 -1.10
C ASN A 17 5.75 -2.70 -2.44
N CYS A 18 6.39 -1.84 -3.23
CA CYS A 18 6.83 -2.15 -4.59
C CYS A 18 8.18 -2.89 -4.68
N GLU A 19 8.88 -3.15 -3.57
CA GLU A 19 10.26 -3.69 -3.57
C GLU A 19 11.17 -2.85 -4.48
N ASN A 20 11.49 -1.61 -4.07
CA ASN A 20 12.43 -0.71 -4.74
C ASN A 20 12.09 -0.44 -6.22
N LEU A 21 11.01 0.31 -6.45
CA LEU A 21 10.60 0.72 -7.80
C LEU A 21 11.39 1.96 -8.24
N PHE A 22 12.61 1.73 -8.73
CA PHE A 22 13.53 2.75 -9.24
C PHE A 22 13.46 2.86 -10.77
N ASP A 23 13.80 4.05 -11.30
CA ASP A 23 14.14 4.18 -12.71
C ASP A 23 15.62 3.78 -12.97
N CYS A 24 16.19 4.18 -14.09
CA CYS A 24 17.59 3.84 -14.45
C CYS A 24 18.47 5.08 -14.50
N GLN A 25 18.05 6.19 -13.90
CA GLN A 25 18.75 7.46 -13.91
C GLN A 25 19.22 7.78 -12.50
N HIS A 26 20.48 8.21 -12.37
CA HIS A 26 21.03 8.57 -11.08
C HIS A 26 20.48 9.92 -10.58
N ASP A 27 19.93 9.93 -9.37
CA ASP A 27 19.69 11.14 -8.62
C ASP A 27 20.94 11.50 -7.82
N SER A 28 21.63 12.57 -8.21
CA SER A 28 22.86 13.02 -7.58
C SER A 28 22.73 13.37 -6.08
N LEU A 29 21.51 13.49 -5.58
CA LEU A 29 21.22 13.77 -4.18
C LEU A 29 20.91 12.50 -3.36
N LYS A 30 20.91 11.33 -4.01
CA LYS A 30 20.51 10.05 -3.43
C LYS A 30 21.58 8.98 -3.60
N ASN A 31 21.52 7.97 -2.76
CA ASN A 31 22.39 6.80 -2.82
C ASN A 31 21.68 5.65 -3.54
N ASP A 32 21.38 5.87 -4.83
CA ASP A 32 20.64 4.97 -5.72
C ASP A 32 21.54 4.18 -6.69
N THR A 33 22.85 4.34 -6.58
CA THR A 33 23.83 3.81 -7.55
C THR A 33 23.75 2.29 -7.76
N GLU A 34 23.24 1.55 -6.77
CA GLU A 34 23.02 0.11 -6.90
C GLU A 34 21.89 -0.23 -7.90
N PHE A 35 20.93 0.70 -8.13
CA PHE A 35 19.82 0.58 -9.08
C PHE A 35 20.11 1.21 -10.45
N LEU A 36 21.38 1.30 -10.84
CA LEU A 36 21.79 1.73 -12.17
C LEU A 36 22.20 0.52 -13.03
N PRO A 37 22.24 0.67 -14.38
CA PRO A 37 22.68 -0.41 -15.27
C PRO A 37 24.07 -0.97 -14.95
N GLY A 38 24.99 -0.12 -14.50
CA GLY A 38 26.33 -0.51 -14.04
C GLY A 38 26.42 -0.82 -12.55
N GLY A 39 25.34 -0.68 -11.78
CA GLY A 39 25.29 -0.90 -10.34
C GLY A 39 25.16 -2.38 -9.96
N ALA A 40 25.12 -2.65 -8.65
CA ALA A 40 25.12 -4.02 -8.10
C ALA A 40 23.92 -4.87 -8.56
N TYR A 41 22.77 -4.25 -8.78
CA TYR A 41 21.56 -4.93 -9.27
C TYR A 41 21.48 -5.02 -10.79
N HIS A 42 22.42 -4.41 -11.53
CA HIS A 42 22.37 -4.33 -13.00
C HIS A 42 21.00 -3.90 -13.50
N TRP A 43 20.48 -2.80 -12.94
CA TRP A 43 19.13 -2.33 -13.16
C TRP A 43 19.00 -1.65 -14.52
N THR A 44 18.75 -2.45 -15.55
CA THR A 44 18.63 -1.99 -16.93
C THR A 44 17.24 -1.45 -17.22
N ARG A 45 17.12 -0.64 -18.27
CA ARG A 45 15.84 -0.13 -18.77
C ARG A 45 14.82 -1.25 -19.05
N THR A 46 15.27 -2.41 -19.54
CA THR A 46 14.40 -3.57 -19.76
C THR A 46 13.81 -4.08 -18.44
N ARG A 47 14.64 -4.21 -17.39
CA ARG A 47 14.18 -4.66 -16.06
C ARG A 47 13.23 -3.65 -15.44
N TYR A 48 13.50 -2.36 -15.60
CA TYR A 48 12.62 -1.28 -15.16
C TYR A 48 11.22 -1.40 -15.77
N TRP A 49 11.11 -1.49 -17.10
CA TRP A 49 9.82 -1.63 -17.76
C TRP A 49 9.10 -2.93 -17.40
N GLN A 50 9.82 -4.03 -17.26
CA GLN A 50 9.26 -5.28 -16.77
C GLN A 50 8.70 -5.13 -15.36
N LYS A 51 9.41 -4.44 -14.47
CA LYS A 51 8.95 -4.18 -13.10
C LYS A 51 7.71 -3.31 -13.08
N LEU A 52 7.65 -2.23 -13.87
CA LEU A 52 6.46 -1.40 -14.02
C LEU A 52 5.24 -2.21 -14.46
N ASP A 53 5.38 -3.07 -15.47
CA ASP A 53 4.29 -3.91 -15.95
C ASP A 53 3.87 -4.95 -14.89
N ARG A 54 4.80 -5.48 -14.10
CA ARG A 54 4.49 -6.39 -13.00
C ARG A 54 3.74 -5.70 -11.86
N ILE A 55 4.16 -4.50 -11.46
CA ILE A 55 3.41 -3.70 -10.49
C ILE A 55 2.01 -3.37 -11.04
N GLY A 56 1.91 -2.98 -12.31
CA GLY A 56 0.62 -2.79 -12.99
C GLY A 56 -0.25 -4.04 -12.95
N GLN A 57 0.29 -5.21 -13.28
CA GLN A 57 -0.42 -6.50 -13.21
C GLN A 57 -0.88 -6.83 -11.79
N THR A 58 -0.04 -6.56 -10.79
CA THR A 58 -0.37 -6.73 -9.37
C THR A 58 -1.58 -5.87 -8.98
N ILE A 59 -1.56 -4.58 -9.33
CA ILE A 59 -2.66 -3.65 -9.04
C ILE A 59 -3.95 -4.09 -9.74
N LEU A 60 -3.88 -4.47 -11.02
CA LEU A 60 -5.04 -4.96 -11.76
C LEU A 60 -5.65 -6.21 -11.13
N SER A 61 -4.84 -7.13 -10.60
CA SER A 61 -5.34 -8.34 -9.93
C SER A 61 -6.10 -8.06 -8.63
N CYS A 62 -5.85 -6.92 -7.97
CA CYS A 62 -6.58 -6.51 -6.78
C CYS A 62 -8.04 -6.10 -7.07
N GLY A 63 -8.37 -5.89 -8.34
CA GLY A 63 -9.73 -5.57 -8.78
C GLY A 63 -10.68 -6.77 -8.88
N GLU A 64 -10.19 -8.00 -8.76
CA GLU A 64 -11.03 -9.20 -8.81
C GLU A 64 -11.94 -9.28 -7.58
N GLN A 65 -13.23 -9.48 -7.81
CA GLN A 65 -14.25 -9.59 -6.77
C GLN A 65 -15.01 -10.92 -6.93
N GLN A 66 -15.34 -11.54 -5.82
CA GLN A 66 -16.28 -12.65 -5.82
C GLN A 66 -17.70 -12.10 -5.67
N VAL A 67 -18.57 -12.42 -6.61
CA VAL A 67 -19.97 -12.00 -6.60
C VAL A 67 -20.81 -13.22 -6.31
N THR A 68 -21.59 -13.15 -5.24
CA THR A 68 -22.60 -14.17 -4.91
C THR A 68 -23.96 -13.63 -5.30
N ASN A 69 -24.50 -14.11 -6.43
CA ASN A 69 -25.86 -13.78 -6.85
C ASN A 69 -26.82 -14.85 -6.34
N GLN A 70 -27.83 -14.46 -5.53
CA GLN A 70 -28.98 -15.32 -5.27
C GLN A 70 -29.85 -15.36 -6.51
N LEU A 71 -30.02 -16.54 -7.07
CA LEU A 71 -30.95 -16.76 -8.17
C LEU A 71 -32.38 -16.83 -7.60
N SER A 72 -33.38 -16.34 -8.36
CA SER A 72 -34.78 -16.31 -7.98
C SER A 72 -35.40 -17.69 -7.67
N GLU A 73 -34.70 -18.79 -7.93
CA GLU A 73 -35.12 -20.17 -7.66
C GLU A 73 -34.31 -20.84 -6.52
N GLY A 74 -33.67 -20.07 -5.62
CA GLY A 74 -32.94 -20.60 -4.49
C GLY A 74 -31.55 -21.15 -4.79
N GLY A 75 -31.06 -21.00 -6.00
CA GLY A 75 -29.70 -21.32 -6.39
C GLY A 75 -28.73 -20.16 -6.06
N VAL A 76 -27.48 -20.50 -5.75
CA VAL A 76 -26.39 -19.53 -5.59
C VAL A 76 -25.44 -19.65 -6.78
N ASN A 77 -25.30 -18.56 -7.55
CA ASN A 77 -24.30 -18.49 -8.61
C ASN A 77 -23.10 -17.68 -8.12
N ASN A 78 -21.99 -18.36 -7.86
CA ASN A 78 -20.71 -17.71 -7.50
C ASN A 78 -20.02 -17.29 -8.79
N GLY A 79 -20.14 -16.00 -9.13
CA GLY A 79 -19.45 -15.37 -10.26
C GLY A 79 -18.22 -14.60 -9.81
N LYS A 80 -17.35 -14.30 -10.77
CA LYS A 80 -16.26 -13.33 -10.58
C LYS A 80 -16.64 -12.08 -11.35
N SER A 81 -16.50 -10.92 -10.71
CA SER A 81 -16.51 -9.62 -11.37
C SER A 81 -15.14 -8.96 -11.20
N TRP A 82 -14.90 -7.91 -11.94
CA TRP A 82 -13.67 -7.16 -11.86
C TRP A 82 -13.97 -5.67 -11.96
N GLN A 83 -13.37 -4.91 -11.04
CA GLN A 83 -13.42 -3.46 -11.05
C GLN A 83 -12.03 -2.93 -10.70
N LEU A 84 -11.61 -1.88 -11.41
CA LEU A 84 -10.35 -1.21 -11.12
C LEU A 84 -10.33 -0.73 -9.66
N PRO A 85 -9.26 -0.96 -8.88
CA PRO A 85 -9.15 -0.36 -7.55
C PRO A 85 -9.30 1.16 -7.59
N ASP A 86 -10.01 1.73 -6.62
CA ASP A 86 -10.26 3.17 -6.56
C ASP A 86 -9.03 3.94 -6.10
N MET A 87 -8.28 3.35 -5.17
CA MET A 87 -7.05 3.92 -4.61
C MET A 87 -5.98 2.85 -4.40
N VAL A 88 -4.72 3.27 -4.57
CA VAL A 88 -3.55 2.43 -4.33
C VAL A 88 -2.49 3.24 -3.59
N ALA A 89 -2.25 2.89 -2.32
CA ALA A 89 -1.11 3.38 -1.55
C ALA A 89 0.13 2.56 -1.92
N LEU A 90 1.20 3.24 -2.29
CA LEU A 90 2.46 2.62 -2.69
C LEU A 90 3.59 3.01 -1.75
N CYS A 91 4.41 2.02 -1.39
CA CYS A 91 5.68 2.20 -0.71
C CYS A 91 6.83 1.80 -1.64
N GLU A 92 8.02 2.37 -1.39
CA GLU A 92 9.25 2.12 -2.16
C GLU A 92 9.16 2.52 -3.63
N VAL A 93 8.64 3.71 -3.89
CA VAL A 93 8.66 4.36 -5.20
C VAL A 93 9.71 5.47 -5.19
N GLU A 94 10.53 5.56 -6.23
CA GLU A 94 11.63 6.50 -6.25
C GLU A 94 11.19 7.96 -6.48
N ASN A 95 10.48 8.23 -7.58
CA ASN A 95 10.25 9.61 -8.02
C ASN A 95 9.00 9.77 -8.91
N ASP A 96 8.69 11.03 -9.26
CA ASP A 96 7.59 11.41 -10.14
C ASP A 96 7.67 10.73 -11.53
N SER A 97 8.88 10.58 -12.08
CA SER A 97 9.06 9.95 -13.39
C SER A 97 8.60 8.49 -13.39
N VAL A 98 8.90 7.77 -12.31
CA VAL A 98 8.47 6.38 -12.11
C VAL A 98 6.93 6.29 -12.04
N LEU A 99 6.28 7.16 -11.28
CA LEU A 99 4.81 7.17 -11.19
C LEU A 99 4.14 7.58 -12.49
N ARG A 100 4.72 8.54 -13.20
CA ARG A 100 4.24 8.93 -14.53
C ARG A 100 4.35 7.76 -15.52
N ASP A 101 5.46 7.03 -15.51
CA ASP A 101 5.64 5.85 -16.35
C ASP A 101 4.66 4.74 -15.95
N LEU A 102 4.48 4.49 -14.65
CA LEU A 102 3.53 3.51 -14.15
C LEU A 102 2.08 3.84 -14.56
N THR A 103 1.66 5.09 -14.38
CA THR A 103 0.25 5.48 -14.63
C THR A 103 -0.06 5.76 -16.11
N ARG A 104 0.92 6.22 -16.91
CA ARG A 104 0.69 6.70 -18.27
C ARG A 104 1.28 5.80 -19.37
N ARG A 105 2.21 4.89 -19.03
CA ARG A 105 2.96 4.13 -20.04
C ARG A 105 3.00 2.62 -19.79
N SER A 106 2.75 2.15 -18.56
CA SER A 106 2.68 0.73 -18.22
C SER A 106 1.34 0.10 -18.62
N LEU A 107 1.06 -1.10 -18.12
CA LEU A 107 -0.26 -1.75 -18.23
C LEU A 107 -1.40 -0.88 -17.68
N LEU A 108 -1.12 0.07 -16.78
CA LEU A 108 -2.11 0.97 -16.19
C LEU A 108 -2.45 2.20 -17.05
N ARG A 109 -1.82 2.39 -18.22
CA ARG A 109 -2.00 3.59 -19.06
C ARG A 109 -3.45 3.94 -19.39
N ASN A 110 -4.34 2.97 -19.48
CA ASN A 110 -5.75 3.16 -19.76
C ASN A 110 -6.62 3.27 -18.49
N ALA A 111 -6.05 3.02 -17.31
CA ALA A 111 -6.74 3.13 -16.03
C ALA A 111 -6.98 4.58 -15.61
N ARG A 112 -6.26 5.54 -16.20
CA ARG A 112 -6.38 6.99 -15.96
C ARG A 112 -6.20 7.38 -14.50
N TYR A 113 -5.36 6.66 -13.75
CA TYR A 113 -5.01 7.07 -12.40
C TYR A 113 -4.29 8.42 -12.40
N ASP A 114 -4.67 9.28 -11.46
CA ASP A 114 -3.84 10.37 -11.01
C ASP A 114 -3.09 9.96 -9.74
N TYR A 115 -2.10 10.75 -9.32
CA TYR A 115 -1.30 10.42 -8.15
C TYR A 115 -0.76 11.66 -7.43
N VAL A 116 -0.41 11.47 -6.17
CA VAL A 116 0.41 12.37 -5.35
C VAL A 116 1.47 11.54 -4.65
N MET A 117 2.64 12.15 -4.37
CA MET A 117 3.74 11.48 -3.69
C MET A 117 4.52 12.44 -2.81
N THR A 118 5.33 11.88 -1.91
CA THR A 118 6.32 12.64 -1.14
C THR A 118 7.60 12.90 -1.97
N ASN A 119 8.44 13.77 -1.46
CA ASN A 119 9.85 13.91 -1.87
C ASN A 119 10.66 14.01 -0.58
N SER A 120 11.08 12.87 -0.09
CA SER A 120 11.63 12.67 1.25
C SER A 120 13.13 12.86 1.28
N PRO A 121 13.71 13.12 2.47
CA PRO A 121 15.17 13.14 2.66
C PRO A 121 15.77 11.73 2.83
N ASP A 122 15.03 10.65 2.59
CA ASP A 122 15.56 9.29 2.64
C ASP A 122 16.78 9.17 1.71
N GLU A 123 17.88 8.65 2.23
CA GLU A 123 19.15 8.61 1.50
C GLU A 123 19.12 7.66 0.30
N ARG A 124 18.28 6.61 0.33
CA ARG A 124 18.12 5.68 -0.79
C ARG A 124 17.30 6.30 -1.94
N GLY A 125 16.50 7.34 -1.65
CA GLY A 125 15.63 7.96 -2.64
C GLY A 125 14.31 7.24 -2.83
N ILE A 126 13.81 6.53 -1.82
CA ILE A 126 12.47 5.94 -1.85
C ILE A 126 11.44 6.79 -1.14
N ASP A 127 10.25 6.80 -1.66
CA ASP A 127 9.13 7.59 -1.22
C ASP A 127 7.85 6.77 -1.07
N VAL A 128 6.79 7.42 -0.62
CA VAL A 128 5.43 6.89 -0.60
C VAL A 128 4.55 7.68 -1.55
N ALA A 129 3.56 7.02 -2.13
CA ALA A 129 2.65 7.61 -3.08
C ALA A 129 1.21 7.13 -2.88
N LEU A 130 0.27 7.91 -3.36
CA LEU A 130 -1.14 7.55 -3.48
C LEU A 130 -1.58 7.74 -4.93
N MET A 131 -1.88 6.64 -5.61
CA MET A 131 -2.60 6.66 -6.88
C MET A 131 -4.09 6.58 -6.61
N TYR A 132 -4.89 7.29 -7.41
CA TYR A 132 -6.35 7.30 -7.25
C TYR A 132 -7.06 7.46 -8.59
N SER A 133 -8.26 6.89 -8.67
CA SER A 133 -9.17 7.11 -9.79
C SER A 133 -9.84 8.47 -9.64
N PRO A 134 -9.70 9.42 -10.59
CA PRO A 134 -10.37 10.71 -10.52
C PRO A 134 -11.90 10.60 -10.65
N TYR A 135 -12.41 9.42 -11.01
CA TYR A 135 -13.86 9.16 -11.07
C TYR A 135 -14.49 8.84 -9.71
N SER A 136 -13.69 8.30 -8.77
CA SER A 136 -14.15 7.93 -7.44
C SER A 136 -13.59 8.83 -6.32
N PHE A 137 -12.53 9.60 -6.62
CA PHE A 137 -11.91 10.51 -5.67
C PHE A 137 -11.44 11.79 -6.35
N ARG A 138 -11.99 12.92 -5.92
CA ARG A 138 -11.57 14.25 -6.38
C ARG A 138 -10.67 14.88 -5.32
N LEU A 139 -9.37 14.93 -5.61
CA LEU A 139 -8.37 15.51 -4.72
C LEU A 139 -8.70 16.97 -4.37
N ILE A 140 -8.66 17.31 -3.08
CA ILE A 140 -8.73 18.68 -2.55
C ILE A 140 -7.32 19.22 -2.31
N GLY A 141 -6.45 18.41 -1.71
CA GLY A 141 -5.06 18.79 -1.43
C GLY A 141 -4.24 17.64 -0.88
N SER A 142 -2.92 17.82 -0.95
CA SER A 142 -1.95 16.88 -0.38
C SER A 142 -0.70 17.62 0.08
N HIS A 143 -0.02 17.05 1.07
CA HIS A 143 1.29 17.53 1.51
C HIS A 143 2.10 16.43 2.18
N SER A 144 3.41 16.62 2.22
CA SER A 144 4.33 15.76 2.97
C SER A 144 4.44 16.23 4.42
N VAL A 145 4.43 15.28 5.34
CA VAL A 145 4.69 15.52 6.76
C VAL A 145 6.06 14.94 7.10
N ARG A 146 6.98 15.81 7.51
CA ARG A 146 8.35 15.44 7.86
C ARG A 146 8.37 14.58 9.12
N VAL A 147 9.09 13.46 9.06
CA VAL A 147 9.43 12.68 10.25
C VAL A 147 10.69 13.30 10.90
N ASN A 148 10.55 13.84 12.10
CA ASN A 148 11.68 14.40 12.84
C ASN A 148 12.55 13.26 13.38
N PRO A 149 13.83 13.16 12.95
CA PRO A 149 14.69 12.06 13.38
C PRO A 149 15.01 12.15 14.88
N VAL A 150 15.01 10.99 15.54
CA VAL A 150 15.51 10.84 16.90
C VAL A 150 16.97 10.42 16.90
N LYS A 151 17.63 10.45 18.07
CA LYS A 151 19.07 10.13 18.19
C LYS A 151 19.40 8.78 17.52
N GLY A 152 20.34 8.81 16.58
CA GLY A 152 20.81 7.65 15.82
C GLY A 152 19.96 7.24 14.61
N MET A 153 18.86 7.94 14.37
CA MET A 153 18.01 7.75 13.19
C MET A 153 18.57 8.56 12.02
N GLN A 154 18.72 7.91 10.89
CA GLN A 154 19.01 8.60 9.63
C GLN A 154 17.73 9.29 9.09
N PRO A 155 17.86 10.30 8.22
CA PRO A 155 16.73 10.85 7.51
C PRO A 155 15.90 9.72 6.86
N THR A 156 14.59 9.82 6.97
CA THR A 156 13.69 8.77 6.48
C THR A 156 12.58 9.35 5.62
N ARG A 157 11.71 8.47 5.11
CA ARG A 157 10.55 8.84 4.30
C ARG A 157 9.63 9.77 5.06
N ASP A 158 9.13 10.78 4.34
CA ASP A 158 8.03 11.60 4.81
C ASP A 158 6.73 10.80 4.79
N ILE A 159 5.77 11.25 5.55
CA ILE A 159 4.40 10.73 5.52
C ILE A 159 3.61 11.54 4.49
N LEU A 160 2.90 10.88 3.60
CA LEU A 160 1.99 11.55 2.67
C LEU A 160 0.62 11.71 3.33
N TYR A 161 0.13 12.93 3.34
CA TYR A 161 -1.28 13.22 3.60
C TYR A 161 -1.97 13.69 2.33
N ALA A 162 -3.17 13.17 2.08
CA ALA A 162 -4.04 13.62 0.99
C ALA A 162 -5.50 13.67 1.50
N SER A 163 -6.27 14.62 0.99
CA SER A 163 -7.71 14.68 1.22
C SER A 163 -8.46 14.95 -0.07
N GLY A 164 -9.67 14.42 -0.19
CA GLY A 164 -10.50 14.58 -1.37
C GLY A 164 -11.94 14.15 -1.14
N VAL A 165 -12.80 14.47 -2.09
CA VAL A 165 -14.22 14.11 -2.06
C VAL A 165 -14.43 12.80 -2.80
N ILE A 166 -15.09 11.85 -2.16
CA ILE A 166 -15.54 10.58 -2.75
C ILE A 166 -16.95 10.67 -3.32
N ALA A 167 -17.41 9.62 -4.01
CA ALA A 167 -18.69 9.60 -4.73
C ALA A 167 -19.91 9.88 -3.83
N SER A 168 -19.84 9.57 -2.52
CA SER A 168 -20.90 9.90 -1.54
C SER A 168 -21.02 11.39 -1.23
N GLY A 169 -20.06 12.22 -1.64
CA GLY A 169 -19.93 13.63 -1.28
C GLY A 169 -19.12 13.87 0.01
N ASP A 170 -18.72 12.81 0.71
CA ASP A 170 -17.92 12.91 1.92
C ASP A 170 -16.45 13.22 1.60
N THR A 171 -15.77 13.86 2.56
CA THR A 171 -14.31 14.01 2.50
C THR A 171 -13.64 12.78 3.09
N LEU A 172 -12.78 12.16 2.29
CA LEU A 172 -11.88 11.09 2.71
C LEU A 172 -10.48 11.66 2.92
N HIS A 173 -9.87 11.35 4.06
CA HIS A 173 -8.48 11.65 4.38
C HIS A 173 -7.65 10.38 4.26
N VAL A 174 -6.54 10.44 3.56
CA VAL A 174 -5.64 9.30 3.36
C VAL A 174 -4.24 9.68 3.82
N ILE A 175 -3.66 8.82 4.64
CA ILE A 175 -2.29 8.94 5.15
C ILE A 175 -1.53 7.71 4.67
N VAL A 176 -0.45 7.91 3.90
CA VAL A 176 0.43 6.82 3.48
C VAL A 176 1.77 6.98 4.18
N ALA A 177 2.24 5.91 4.83
CA ALA A 177 3.47 5.93 5.61
C ALA A 177 4.30 4.66 5.34
N HIS A 178 5.63 4.84 5.24
CA HIS A 178 6.57 3.74 5.24
C HIS A 178 7.56 3.93 6.39
N LEU A 179 7.33 3.20 7.48
CA LEU A 179 8.11 3.33 8.70
C LEU A 179 9.52 2.72 8.54
N PRO A 180 10.50 3.18 9.35
CA PRO A 180 11.87 2.66 9.30
C PRO A 180 11.92 1.14 9.48
N SER A 181 12.75 0.49 8.65
CA SER A 181 12.90 -0.96 8.66
C SER A 181 13.49 -1.49 9.97
N ARG A 182 13.35 -2.80 10.20
CA ARG A 182 13.91 -3.50 11.38
C ARG A 182 15.43 -3.74 11.28
N ARG A 183 16.10 -3.05 10.36
CA ARG A 183 17.56 -3.15 10.17
C ARG A 183 18.31 -2.81 11.44
N GLY A 184 19.32 -3.60 11.79
CA GLY A 184 20.07 -3.47 13.04
C GLY A 184 19.39 -4.13 14.26
N GLY A 185 18.21 -4.74 14.04
CA GLY A 185 17.45 -5.46 15.07
C GLY A 185 16.34 -4.64 15.69
N GLU A 186 15.39 -5.36 16.31
CA GLU A 186 14.15 -4.78 16.84
C GLU A 186 14.39 -3.68 17.89
N LYS A 187 15.21 -3.96 18.90
CA LYS A 187 15.48 -3.00 19.98
C LYS A 187 16.12 -1.72 19.49
N PHE A 188 16.98 -1.80 18.50
CA PHE A 188 17.67 -0.66 17.92
C PHE A 188 16.74 0.21 17.08
N SER A 189 15.94 -0.41 16.23
CA SER A 189 15.11 0.29 15.24
C SER A 189 13.72 0.71 15.76
N ARG A 190 13.22 0.13 16.86
CA ARG A 190 11.92 0.47 17.45
C ARG A 190 11.71 1.96 17.70
N PRO A 191 12.66 2.71 18.34
CA PRO A 191 12.49 4.13 18.55
C PRO A 191 12.29 4.94 17.26
N PHE A 192 12.85 4.47 16.14
CA PHE A 192 12.72 5.11 14.84
C PHE A 192 11.29 4.94 14.27
N ARG A 193 10.73 3.72 14.38
CA ARG A 193 9.34 3.46 14.00
C ARG A 193 8.36 4.22 14.89
N MET A 194 8.65 4.28 16.20
CA MET A 194 7.84 5.08 17.14
C MET A 194 7.86 6.56 16.79
N ALA A 195 9.00 7.14 16.39
CA ALA A 195 9.08 8.53 15.97
C ALA A 195 8.17 8.79 14.75
N ALA A 196 8.21 7.92 13.72
CA ALA A 196 7.34 8.04 12.56
C ALA A 196 5.86 7.83 12.92
N ALA A 197 5.53 6.82 13.72
CA ALA A 197 4.15 6.58 14.19
C ALA A 197 3.61 7.76 15.01
N THR A 198 4.45 8.43 15.78
CA THR A 198 4.07 9.64 16.53
C THR A 198 3.70 10.79 15.60
N GLN A 199 4.40 10.95 14.48
CA GLN A 199 4.01 11.95 13.48
C GLN A 199 2.69 11.60 12.80
N VAL A 200 2.44 10.32 12.45
CA VAL A 200 1.13 9.88 11.96
C VAL A 200 0.04 10.17 12.98
N ALA A 201 0.27 9.87 14.27
CA ALA A 201 -0.67 10.15 15.36
C ALA A 201 -0.96 11.65 15.49
N ALA A 202 0.03 12.50 15.30
CA ALA A 202 -0.16 13.97 15.32
C ALA A 202 -1.03 14.45 14.15
N VAL A 203 -0.88 13.86 12.95
CA VAL A 203 -1.77 14.14 11.80
C VAL A 203 -3.21 13.71 12.11
N LEU A 204 -3.41 12.52 12.70
CA LEU A 204 -4.72 12.04 13.12
C LEU A 204 -5.37 13.00 14.14
N ASP A 205 -4.62 13.40 15.18
CA ASP A 205 -5.10 14.35 16.17
C ASP A 205 -5.50 15.70 15.52
N SER A 206 -4.70 16.18 14.56
CA SER A 206 -5.01 17.40 13.81
C SER A 206 -6.31 17.28 13.02
N ILE A 207 -6.54 16.15 12.33
CA ILE A 207 -7.79 15.92 11.58
C ILE A 207 -8.98 15.88 12.54
N TYR A 208 -8.90 15.09 13.60
CA TYR A 208 -10.00 14.96 14.56
C TYR A 208 -10.34 16.26 15.30
N ASN A 209 -9.34 17.09 15.59
CA ASN A 209 -9.55 18.34 16.33
C ASN A 209 -9.98 19.50 15.43
N ASN A 210 -9.52 19.54 14.18
CA ASN A 210 -9.70 20.71 13.31
C ASN A 210 -10.69 20.49 12.17
N VAL A 211 -11.02 19.23 11.82
CA VAL A 211 -11.95 18.91 10.72
C VAL A 211 -13.24 18.30 11.27
N SER A 212 -13.17 17.09 11.83
CA SER A 212 -14.34 16.39 12.38
C SER A 212 -13.94 15.23 13.28
N ALA A 213 -14.63 15.07 14.41
CA ALA A 213 -14.50 13.88 15.25
C ALA A 213 -14.93 12.58 14.54
N GLU A 214 -15.77 12.70 13.50
CA GLU A 214 -16.30 11.61 12.65
C GLU A 214 -15.63 11.60 11.27
N ALA A 215 -14.41 12.15 11.14
CA ALA A 215 -13.68 12.17 9.88
C ALA A 215 -13.47 10.75 9.33
N LYS A 216 -13.65 10.58 8.03
CA LYS A 216 -13.34 9.35 7.31
C LYS A 216 -11.85 9.35 6.98
N ILE A 217 -11.08 8.47 7.63
CA ILE A 217 -9.61 8.43 7.54
C ILE A 217 -9.15 7.01 7.22
N ILE A 218 -8.24 6.88 6.25
CA ILE A 218 -7.46 5.67 6.00
C ILE A 218 -5.99 5.98 6.30
N VAL A 219 -5.34 5.14 7.07
CA VAL A 219 -3.87 5.13 7.26
C VAL A 219 -3.36 3.80 6.72
N ALA A 220 -2.45 3.83 5.76
CA ALA A 220 -1.95 2.62 5.14
C ALA A 220 -0.45 2.71 4.82
N GLY A 221 0.18 1.55 4.64
CA GLY A 221 1.57 1.44 4.22
C GLY A 221 2.32 0.29 4.86
N ASP A 222 3.63 0.25 4.60
CA ASP A 222 4.56 -0.67 5.25
C ASP A 222 5.04 -0.08 6.59
N PHE A 223 4.53 -0.60 7.68
CA PHE A 223 4.89 -0.14 9.02
C PHE A 223 6.16 -0.82 9.55
N ASN A 224 6.69 -1.83 8.86
CA ASN A 224 7.82 -2.62 9.32
C ASN A 224 7.66 -3.14 10.76
N ASP A 225 6.43 -3.26 11.23
CA ASP A 225 6.03 -3.66 12.57
C ASP A 225 4.80 -4.56 12.52
N TYR A 226 4.44 -5.20 13.62
CA TYR A 226 3.30 -6.09 13.72
C TYR A 226 2.13 -5.42 14.44
N SER A 227 0.92 -5.93 14.28
CA SER A 227 -0.31 -5.40 14.91
C SER A 227 -0.20 -5.22 16.44
N ASN A 228 0.60 -6.02 17.11
CA ASN A 228 0.83 -5.94 18.56
C ASN A 228 2.02 -5.05 18.96
N SER A 229 2.68 -4.38 18.00
CA SER A 229 3.79 -3.47 18.28
C SER A 229 3.29 -2.13 18.81
N GLU A 230 4.13 -1.44 19.59
CA GLU A 230 3.81 -0.15 20.21
C GLU A 230 3.40 0.91 19.18
N SER A 231 4.01 0.91 17.99
CA SER A 231 3.69 1.82 16.90
C SER A 231 2.25 1.66 16.40
N LEU A 232 1.80 0.41 16.16
CA LEU A 232 0.43 0.11 15.74
C LEU A 232 -0.58 0.38 16.87
N GLN A 233 -0.24 0.00 18.10
CA GLN A 233 -1.08 0.27 19.28
C GLN A 233 -1.29 1.77 19.51
N LEU A 234 -0.24 2.59 19.29
CA LEU A 234 -0.36 4.04 19.35
C LEU A 234 -1.40 4.54 18.34
N LEU A 235 -1.37 4.08 17.09
CA LEU A 235 -2.32 4.51 16.06
C LEU A 235 -3.74 4.03 16.38
N CYS A 236 -3.91 2.78 16.82
CA CYS A 236 -5.20 2.26 17.26
C CYS A 236 -5.76 3.07 18.45
N SER A 237 -4.91 3.56 19.37
CA SER A 237 -5.37 4.43 20.47
C SER A 237 -5.92 5.79 19.99
N LYS A 238 -5.64 6.19 18.74
CA LYS A 238 -6.15 7.38 18.07
C LYS A 238 -7.48 7.16 17.32
N ARG A 239 -8.36 6.33 17.86
CA ARG A 239 -9.68 5.99 17.29
C ARG A 239 -9.61 5.30 15.92
N MET A 240 -8.49 4.60 15.64
CA MET A 240 -8.31 3.84 14.41
C MET A 240 -8.54 2.35 14.68
N ALA A 241 -9.23 1.68 13.75
CA ALA A 241 -9.38 0.22 13.72
C ALA A 241 -8.47 -0.35 12.64
N GLU A 242 -7.68 -1.37 12.96
CA GLU A 242 -6.87 -2.09 12.00
C GLU A 242 -7.73 -3.12 11.27
N VAL A 243 -8.18 -2.82 10.05
CA VAL A 243 -9.01 -3.73 9.24
C VAL A 243 -8.17 -4.85 8.60
N SER A 244 -6.86 -4.67 8.49
CA SER A 244 -5.93 -5.67 7.97
C SER A 244 -5.47 -6.71 8.99
N GLN A 245 -5.86 -6.57 10.26
CA GLN A 245 -5.44 -7.51 11.30
C GLN A 245 -5.90 -8.94 10.99
N GLY A 246 -4.94 -9.86 10.86
CA GLY A 246 -5.21 -11.25 10.55
C GLY A 246 -5.60 -11.53 9.09
N ALA A 247 -5.46 -10.55 8.19
CA ALA A 247 -5.67 -10.73 6.76
C ALA A 247 -4.77 -11.85 6.20
N LYS A 248 -5.34 -12.67 5.34
CA LYS A 248 -4.67 -13.83 4.70
C LYS A 248 -5.03 -13.89 3.23
N GLY A 249 -4.19 -14.58 2.48
CA GLY A 249 -4.46 -14.93 1.10
C GLY A 249 -5.33 -16.18 0.97
N ARG A 250 -5.79 -16.44 -0.23
CA ARG A 250 -6.62 -17.60 -0.61
C ARG A 250 -5.78 -18.77 -1.12
N ASN A 251 -4.53 -18.49 -1.57
CA ASN A 251 -3.61 -19.46 -2.18
C ASN A 251 -2.42 -19.81 -1.26
N GLY A 252 -2.56 -19.57 0.05
CA GLY A 252 -1.62 -20.04 1.05
C GLY A 252 -0.77 -18.98 1.74
N ALA A 253 -0.88 -17.69 1.36
CA ALA A 253 -0.25 -16.61 2.09
C ALA A 253 -0.94 -16.40 3.44
N LYS A 254 -0.13 -16.23 4.50
CA LYS A 254 -0.63 -16.02 5.87
C LYS A 254 -0.31 -14.62 6.41
N GLY A 255 0.17 -13.72 5.54
CA GLY A 255 0.55 -12.36 5.80
C GLY A 255 1.11 -11.74 4.54
N THR A 256 1.56 -10.50 4.61
CA THR A 256 2.04 -9.74 3.45
C THR A 256 3.51 -9.99 3.12
N TYR A 257 4.31 -10.39 4.10
CA TYR A 257 5.76 -10.59 3.98
C TYR A 257 6.18 -11.95 4.52
N ARG A 258 7.21 -12.56 3.90
CA ARG A 258 7.74 -13.84 4.37
C ARG A 258 9.26 -13.81 4.51
N TYR A 259 9.72 -14.09 5.73
CA TYR A 259 11.14 -14.14 6.06
C TYR A 259 11.51 -15.47 6.74
N GLN A 260 12.52 -16.17 6.20
CA GLN A 260 13.00 -17.46 6.73
C GLN A 260 11.89 -18.49 6.98
N GLY A 261 10.91 -18.56 6.08
CA GLY A 261 9.78 -19.49 6.19
C GLY A 261 8.63 -19.02 7.07
N LEU A 262 8.79 -17.95 7.81
CA LEU A 262 7.77 -17.36 8.67
C LEU A 262 7.04 -16.22 7.96
N TRP A 263 5.71 -16.29 7.98
CA TRP A 263 4.86 -15.20 7.50
C TRP A 263 4.74 -14.12 8.57
N GLY A 264 4.77 -12.87 8.14
CA GLY A 264 4.47 -11.69 8.93
C GLY A 264 3.61 -10.72 8.14
N SER A 265 2.82 -9.91 8.82
CA SER A 265 2.13 -8.77 8.23
C SER A 265 2.84 -7.51 8.71
N LEU A 266 3.58 -6.87 7.81
CA LEU A 266 4.31 -5.61 8.05
C LEU A 266 3.57 -4.44 7.43
N ASP A 267 2.70 -4.75 6.49
CA ASP A 267 1.84 -3.81 5.78
C ASP A 267 0.48 -3.78 6.48
N HIS A 268 -0.08 -2.59 6.67
CA HIS A 268 -1.31 -2.41 7.44
C HIS A 268 -2.24 -1.40 6.78
N ILE A 269 -3.54 -1.60 7.01
CA ILE A 269 -4.60 -0.64 6.70
C ILE A 269 -5.39 -0.42 7.99
N LEU A 270 -5.34 0.81 8.50
CA LEU A 270 -6.11 1.26 9.63
C LEU A 270 -7.14 2.28 9.14
N VAL A 271 -8.33 2.24 9.71
CA VAL A 271 -9.42 3.14 9.31
C VAL A 271 -10.09 3.77 10.52
N SER A 272 -10.63 4.97 10.36
CA SER A 272 -11.50 5.58 11.37
C SER A 272 -12.80 4.79 11.54
N ARG A 273 -13.46 4.95 12.69
CA ARG A 273 -14.69 4.21 13.01
C ARG A 273 -15.77 4.29 11.91
N PRO A 274 -16.10 5.46 11.33
CA PRO A 274 -17.08 5.52 10.25
C PRO A 274 -16.76 4.66 9.03
N LEU A 275 -15.47 4.40 8.77
CA LEU A 275 -15.04 3.50 7.70
C LEU A 275 -15.01 2.05 8.16
N ALA A 276 -14.67 1.78 9.41
CA ALA A 276 -14.68 0.43 9.97
C ALA A 276 -16.09 -0.18 9.92
N ASP A 277 -17.12 0.63 10.17
CA ASP A 277 -18.52 0.22 10.17
C ASP A 277 -19.04 -0.18 8.78
N ILE A 278 -18.37 0.27 7.71
CA ILE A 278 -18.73 -0.04 6.31
C ILE A 278 -17.68 -0.88 5.58
N ALA A 279 -16.62 -1.31 6.28
CA ALA A 279 -15.63 -2.22 5.75
C ALA A 279 -16.24 -3.62 5.56
N THR A 280 -16.16 -4.16 4.36
CA THR A 280 -16.78 -5.45 4.03
C THR A 280 -15.77 -6.58 3.96
N GLU A 281 -14.53 -6.29 3.57
CA GLU A 281 -13.48 -7.28 3.35
C GLU A 281 -12.10 -6.63 3.50
N CYS A 282 -11.15 -7.36 4.10
CA CYS A 282 -9.72 -7.08 3.97
C CYS A 282 -8.94 -8.39 3.86
N TYR A 283 -8.12 -8.51 2.81
CA TYR A 283 -7.37 -9.74 2.54
C TYR A 283 -6.01 -9.44 1.90
N VAL A 284 -5.12 -10.43 1.92
CA VAL A 284 -3.85 -10.42 1.18
C VAL A 284 -4.13 -10.97 -0.22
N ASN A 285 -3.81 -10.20 -1.25
CA ASN A 285 -3.90 -10.71 -2.63
C ASN A 285 -2.67 -11.58 -2.92
N ASP A 286 -2.87 -12.88 -2.89
CA ASP A 286 -1.89 -13.91 -3.22
C ASP A 286 -2.27 -14.66 -4.50
N ALA A 287 -2.69 -13.92 -5.54
CA ALA A 287 -2.94 -14.50 -6.86
C ALA A 287 -1.76 -15.39 -7.28
N GLU A 288 -2.03 -16.51 -7.94
CA GLU A 288 -1.04 -17.58 -8.22
C GLU A 288 0.26 -17.04 -8.85
N PHE A 289 0.17 -16.03 -9.70
CA PHE A 289 1.35 -15.42 -10.32
C PHE A 289 2.19 -14.54 -9.37
N LEU A 290 1.62 -14.09 -8.23
CA LEU A 290 2.31 -13.29 -7.21
C LEU A 290 3.12 -14.14 -6.24
N ILE A 291 2.88 -15.43 -6.21
CA ILE A 291 3.52 -16.37 -5.28
C ILE A 291 4.28 -17.45 -6.02
N GLU A 292 5.21 -18.06 -5.34
CA GLU A 292 5.94 -19.24 -5.81
C GLU A 292 6.13 -20.24 -4.67
N ARG A 293 6.41 -21.50 -5.00
CA ARG A 293 6.73 -22.52 -4.00
C ARG A 293 8.03 -22.17 -3.26
N ASP A 294 8.01 -22.30 -1.96
CA ASP A 294 9.20 -22.16 -1.13
C ASP A 294 9.85 -23.52 -0.94
N GLU A 295 10.85 -23.83 -1.77
CA GLU A 295 11.52 -25.13 -1.74
C GLU A 295 12.33 -25.35 -0.46
N LYS A 296 12.74 -24.29 0.24
CA LYS A 296 13.54 -24.41 1.46
C LYS A 296 12.69 -24.62 2.69
N TYR A 297 11.57 -23.92 2.82
CA TYR A 297 10.77 -23.91 4.04
C TYR A 297 9.35 -24.48 3.85
N GLY A 298 9.04 -24.94 2.64
CA GLY A 298 7.71 -25.44 2.28
C GLY A 298 6.65 -24.34 2.15
N GLY A 299 5.51 -24.70 1.55
CA GLY A 299 4.43 -23.75 1.28
C GLY A 299 4.75 -22.76 0.18
N VAL A 300 4.17 -21.56 0.25
CA VAL A 300 4.35 -20.51 -0.76
C VAL A 300 5.03 -19.28 -0.18
N LYS A 301 5.66 -18.48 -1.03
CA LYS A 301 6.28 -17.20 -0.70
C LYS A 301 6.01 -16.19 -1.82
N PRO A 302 6.14 -14.86 -1.57
CA PRO A 302 6.06 -13.85 -2.60
C PRO A 302 7.13 -14.09 -3.70
N ARG A 303 6.75 -13.88 -4.95
CA ARG A 303 7.67 -13.86 -6.10
C ARG A 303 8.38 -12.51 -6.16
N ARG A 304 9.40 -12.37 -5.32
CA ARG A 304 10.19 -11.15 -5.21
C ARG A 304 11.02 -10.85 -6.46
N ASN A 305 11.34 -9.58 -6.64
CA ASN A 305 12.12 -9.14 -7.80
C ASN A 305 13.61 -9.50 -7.68
N TYR A 306 14.16 -9.44 -6.46
CA TYR A 306 15.55 -9.76 -6.16
C TYR A 306 15.71 -10.67 -4.94
N LEU A 307 16.78 -11.45 -4.93
CA LEU A 307 17.28 -12.14 -3.75
C LEU A 307 18.78 -11.81 -3.59
N GLY A 308 19.10 -10.87 -2.70
CA GLY A 308 20.39 -10.21 -2.73
C GLY A 308 20.60 -9.57 -4.13
N PRO A 309 21.78 -9.69 -4.75
CA PRO A 309 22.00 -9.11 -6.07
C PRO A 309 21.39 -9.93 -7.23
N ARG A 310 20.86 -11.12 -6.95
CA ARG A 310 20.30 -12.00 -7.98
C ARG A 310 18.94 -11.52 -8.44
N TYR A 311 18.81 -11.14 -9.71
CA TYR A 311 17.54 -10.80 -10.35
C TYR A 311 16.67 -12.04 -10.57
N LEU A 312 15.44 -12.02 -10.09
CA LEU A 312 14.47 -13.12 -10.20
C LEU A 312 13.31 -12.79 -11.14
N ASN A 313 13.20 -11.54 -11.59
CA ASN A 313 12.12 -11.08 -12.46
C ASN A 313 10.73 -11.34 -11.83
N GLY A 314 10.62 -11.10 -10.54
CA GLY A 314 9.38 -11.25 -9.78
C GLY A 314 8.54 -9.97 -9.72
N PHE A 315 7.67 -9.89 -8.75
CA PHE A 315 6.70 -8.80 -8.54
C PHE A 315 7.14 -7.91 -7.37
N SER A 316 7.03 -8.41 -6.16
CA SER A 316 7.50 -7.78 -4.93
C SER A 316 7.77 -8.85 -3.87
N ASP A 317 8.58 -8.53 -2.85
CA ASP A 317 8.75 -9.35 -1.66
C ASP A 317 7.62 -9.12 -0.64
N HIS A 318 6.74 -8.17 -0.92
CA HIS A 318 5.46 -7.98 -0.24
C HIS A 318 4.28 -8.37 -1.14
N LEU A 319 3.21 -8.88 -0.53
CA LEU A 319 1.93 -9.11 -1.19
C LEU A 319 0.96 -7.98 -0.84
N PRO A 320 0.16 -7.50 -1.81
CA PRO A 320 -0.72 -6.38 -1.55
C PRO A 320 -1.84 -6.72 -0.56
N LEU A 321 -2.21 -5.73 0.27
CA LEU A 321 -3.45 -5.72 1.03
C LEU A 321 -4.56 -5.08 0.21
N VAL A 322 -5.75 -5.67 0.26
CA VAL A 322 -6.94 -5.16 -0.40
C VAL A 322 -8.04 -4.99 0.63
N ALA A 323 -8.51 -3.76 0.83
CA ALA A 323 -9.65 -3.46 1.68
C ALA A 323 -10.81 -2.93 0.83
N ARG A 324 -12.03 -3.34 1.18
CA ARG A 324 -13.27 -2.93 0.48
C ARG A 324 -14.25 -2.30 1.43
N PHE A 325 -14.86 -1.22 0.96
CA PHE A 325 -15.83 -0.43 1.71
C PHE A 325 -17.10 -0.31 0.88
N GLN A 326 -18.23 -0.38 1.55
CA GLN A 326 -19.54 -0.28 0.93
C GLN A 326 -20.22 1.01 1.37
N TRP A 327 -20.28 1.97 0.42
CA TRP A 327 -20.90 3.29 0.67
C TRP A 327 -22.41 3.26 0.45
#